data_0aa24862ad83bad0717de6b483604d26
#
_entry.id   0aa24862ad83bad0717de6b483604d26
#
_cell.length_a   1.000
_cell.length_b   1.000
_cell.length_c   1.000
_cell.angle_alpha   90.00
_cell.angle_beta   90.00
_cell.angle_gamma   90.00
#
_symmetry.space_group_name_H-M   'P 1'
#
loop_
_entity.id
_entity.type
_entity.pdbx_description
1 polymer ?
#
loop_
_entity_poly.entity_id
_entity_poly.type
_entity_poly.pdbx_seq_one_letter_code
_entity_poly.pdbx_strand_id
1 'polypeptide(L)'
;MASSRFVYVTYVRTTPEKLWRALTDPAFTRPCWAGTWQECDWKVGSAWKIVIPDGRVADAGRVLEIDPPKKLVLAWRNEFMPELKAEGESRMTYELEPVGTSVKLTVTHEIEKEGSKFIGAVSNGWPHILSSIKSLLETGESLAETREWPKGK
;
A
#
# COMPACT_ATOMS: atom_id res chain seq x y z
N MET A 1 17.80 18.60 2.43
CA MET A 1 16.83 18.38 3.49
C MET A 1 16.85 16.93 3.92
N ALA A 2 16.79 16.69 5.22
CA ALA A 2 16.78 15.34 5.75
C ALA A 2 15.44 14.67 5.43
N SER A 3 15.49 13.43 4.96
CA SER A 3 14.30 12.65 4.63
C SER A 3 14.53 11.18 4.94
N SER A 4 13.43 10.43 5.05
CA SER A 4 13.46 8.97 5.16
C SER A 4 12.75 8.39 3.95
N ARG A 5 13.28 7.31 3.40
CA ARG A 5 12.78 6.72 2.17
C ARG A 5 12.92 5.19 2.21
N PHE A 6 11.86 4.52 1.77
CA PHE A 6 11.87 3.08 1.59
C PHE A 6 11.48 2.77 0.15
N VAL A 7 12.27 1.92 -0.51
CA VAL A 7 11.99 1.47 -1.88
C VAL A 7 11.97 -0.05 -1.88
N TYR A 8 10.90 -0.63 -2.44
CA TYR A 8 10.76 -2.06 -2.58
C TYR A 8 10.40 -2.40 -4.01
N VAL A 9 11.12 -3.36 -4.60
CA VAL A 9 10.90 -3.81 -5.97
C VAL A 9 10.58 -5.30 -5.94
N THR A 10 9.51 -5.69 -6.63
CA THR A 10 9.16 -7.09 -6.81
C THR A 10 8.63 -7.32 -8.21
N TYR A 11 8.72 -8.56 -8.68
CA TYR A 11 8.20 -8.99 -9.97
C TYR A 11 7.06 -9.98 -9.73
N VAL A 12 5.90 -9.70 -10.32
CA VAL A 12 4.71 -10.53 -10.17
C VAL A 12 4.30 -11.06 -11.54
N ARG A 13 4.12 -12.36 -11.64
CA ARG A 13 3.69 -13.00 -12.89
C ARG A 13 2.19 -12.77 -13.08
N THR A 14 1.84 -11.67 -13.71
CA THR A 14 0.47 -11.21 -13.94
C THR A 14 0.47 -10.13 -15.01
N THR A 15 -0.69 -9.51 -15.24
CA THR A 15 -0.81 -8.33 -16.12
C THR A 15 -0.86 -7.06 -15.28
N PRO A 16 -0.49 -5.89 -15.87
CA PRO A 16 -0.59 -4.61 -15.14
C PRO A 16 -2.00 -4.34 -14.61
N GLU A 17 -3.03 -4.65 -15.40
CA GLU A 17 -4.43 -4.45 -15.03
C GLU A 17 -4.84 -5.29 -13.82
N LYS A 18 -4.42 -6.55 -13.77
CA LYS A 18 -4.72 -7.44 -12.65
C LYS A 18 -3.98 -7.00 -11.38
N LEU A 19 -2.71 -6.60 -11.51
CA LEU A 19 -1.94 -6.11 -10.37
C LEU A 19 -2.54 -4.80 -9.84
N TRP A 20 -2.94 -3.90 -10.73
CA TRP A 20 -3.62 -2.66 -10.35
C TRP A 20 -4.87 -2.95 -9.51
N ARG A 21 -5.69 -3.87 -9.97
CA ARG A 21 -6.89 -4.29 -9.22
C ARG A 21 -6.52 -4.89 -7.86
N ALA A 22 -5.48 -5.70 -7.82
CA ALA A 22 -5.04 -6.31 -6.57
C ALA A 22 -4.55 -5.28 -5.55
N LEU A 23 -4.07 -4.13 -6.00
CA LEU A 23 -3.61 -3.04 -5.13
C LEU A 23 -4.73 -2.10 -4.69
N THR A 24 -5.87 -2.10 -5.36
CA THR A 24 -6.93 -1.10 -5.14
C THR A 24 -8.30 -1.69 -4.80
N ASP A 25 -8.64 -2.86 -5.30
CA ASP A 25 -9.96 -3.49 -5.12
C ASP A 25 -10.02 -4.24 -3.78
N PRO A 26 -11.01 -3.95 -2.91
CA PRO A 26 -11.16 -4.63 -1.61
C PRO A 26 -11.19 -6.15 -1.69
N ALA A 27 -11.76 -6.72 -2.76
CA ALA A 27 -11.82 -8.17 -2.94
C ALA A 27 -10.43 -8.80 -2.95
N PHE A 28 -9.42 -8.07 -3.42
CA PHE A 28 -8.03 -8.53 -3.47
C PHE A 28 -7.21 -8.02 -2.30
N THR A 29 -7.44 -6.77 -1.85
CA THR A 29 -6.59 -6.17 -0.81
C THR A 29 -6.90 -6.74 0.57
N ARG A 30 -8.15 -7.05 0.89
CA ARG A 30 -8.52 -7.54 2.23
C ARG A 30 -7.75 -8.78 2.66
N PRO A 31 -7.64 -9.85 1.86
CA PRO A 31 -6.89 -11.04 2.28
C PRO A 31 -5.37 -10.85 2.31
N CYS A 32 -4.87 -9.75 1.73
CA CYS A 32 -3.44 -9.46 1.65
C CYS A 32 -3.01 -8.35 2.60
N TRP A 33 -3.96 -7.61 3.17
CA TRP A 33 -3.68 -6.43 3.98
C TRP A 33 -4.43 -6.48 5.31
N ALA A 34 -4.31 -7.63 5.98
CA ALA A 34 -4.85 -7.85 7.32
C ALA A 34 -6.36 -7.60 7.45
N GLY A 35 -7.14 -7.93 6.41
CA GLY A 35 -8.59 -7.73 6.41
C GLY A 35 -9.04 -6.30 6.23
N THR A 36 -8.13 -5.35 6.05
CA THR A 36 -8.45 -3.94 5.82
C THR A 36 -8.92 -3.73 4.38
N TRP A 37 -9.50 -2.57 4.13
CA TRP A 37 -9.85 -2.17 2.75
C TRP A 37 -9.60 -0.70 2.57
N GLN A 38 -9.48 -0.29 1.30
CA GLN A 38 -9.28 1.11 0.93
C GLN A 38 -10.60 1.69 0.44
N GLU A 39 -10.90 2.91 0.88
CA GLU A 39 -12.04 3.69 0.39
C GLU A 39 -11.51 4.90 -0.36
N CYS A 40 -11.86 5.01 -1.64
CA CYS A 40 -11.36 6.07 -2.50
C CYS A 40 -12.14 6.08 -3.82
N ASP A 41 -12.34 7.26 -4.38
CA ASP A 41 -12.96 7.41 -5.71
C ASP A 41 -11.95 7.26 -6.85
N TRP A 42 -10.67 7.14 -6.52
CA TRP A 42 -9.56 6.94 -7.46
C TRP A 42 -9.48 8.01 -8.54
N LYS A 43 -9.61 9.28 -8.11
CA LYS A 43 -9.43 10.47 -8.95
C LYS A 43 -8.47 11.41 -8.26
N VAL A 44 -7.73 12.22 -9.05
CA VAL A 44 -6.84 13.24 -8.46
C VAL A 44 -7.64 14.13 -7.50
N GLY A 45 -7.10 14.29 -6.30
CA GLY A 45 -7.71 15.10 -5.24
C GLY A 45 -8.73 14.36 -4.40
N SER A 46 -9.16 13.15 -4.77
CA SER A 46 -10.11 12.40 -3.95
C SER A 46 -9.47 11.93 -2.65
N ALA A 47 -10.30 11.89 -1.59
CA ALA A 47 -9.88 11.34 -0.31
C ALA A 47 -9.58 9.84 -0.44
N TRP A 48 -8.59 9.39 0.30
CA TRP A 48 -8.18 8.00 0.37
C TRP A 48 -8.01 7.60 1.83
N LYS A 49 -8.46 6.40 2.19
CA LYS A 49 -8.25 5.88 3.54
C LYS A 49 -8.22 4.35 3.55
N ILE A 50 -7.51 3.82 4.55
CA ILE A 50 -7.52 2.40 4.88
C ILE A 50 -8.41 2.24 6.11
N VAL A 51 -9.39 1.34 6.02
CA VAL A 51 -10.35 1.08 7.09
C VAL A 51 -10.06 -0.31 7.68
N ILE A 52 -10.02 -0.37 9.02
CA ILE A 52 -9.83 -1.62 9.77
C ILE A 52 -11.17 -2.36 9.86
N PRO A 53 -11.19 -3.70 10.05
CA PRO A 53 -12.44 -4.46 10.10
C PRO A 53 -13.48 -3.95 11.11
N ASP A 54 -13.07 -3.27 12.18
CA ASP A 54 -14.01 -2.70 13.17
C ASP A 54 -14.52 -1.30 12.79
N GLY A 55 -14.11 -0.77 11.65
CA GLY A 55 -14.55 0.54 11.15
C GLY A 55 -13.61 1.71 11.46
N ARG A 56 -12.57 1.50 12.27
CA ARG A 56 -11.59 2.57 12.53
C ARG A 56 -10.75 2.83 11.29
N VAL A 57 -10.26 4.06 11.17
CA VAL A 57 -9.38 4.45 10.07
C VAL A 57 -7.93 4.27 10.50
N ALA A 58 -7.19 3.42 9.78
CA ALA A 58 -5.78 3.19 10.07
C ALA A 58 -4.88 4.25 9.44
N ASP A 59 -5.18 4.63 8.21
CA ASP A 59 -4.41 5.60 7.44
C ASP A 59 -5.36 6.43 6.59
N ALA A 60 -4.96 7.67 6.26
CA ALA A 60 -5.75 8.56 5.43
C ALA A 60 -4.86 9.47 4.60
N GLY A 61 -5.41 10.01 3.54
CA GLY A 61 -4.72 10.93 2.66
C GLY A 61 -5.55 11.27 1.45
N ARG A 62 -4.89 11.43 0.32
CA ARG A 62 -5.56 11.79 -0.93
C ARG A 62 -4.72 11.34 -2.13
N VAL A 63 -5.39 11.25 -3.27
CA VAL A 63 -4.72 10.92 -4.55
C VAL A 63 -4.03 12.17 -5.07
N LEU A 64 -2.72 12.10 -5.24
CA LEU A 64 -1.91 13.18 -5.82
C LEU A 64 -1.78 13.02 -7.32
N GLU A 65 -1.63 11.78 -7.79
CA GLU A 65 -1.46 11.47 -9.20
C GLU A 65 -1.98 10.06 -9.46
N ILE A 66 -2.65 9.84 -10.59
CA ILE A 66 -3.15 8.52 -10.95
C ILE A 66 -3.16 8.33 -12.46
N ASP A 67 -2.55 7.25 -12.92
CA ASP A 67 -2.48 6.85 -14.34
C ASP A 67 -2.58 5.31 -14.41
N PRO A 68 -3.80 4.75 -14.33
CA PRO A 68 -3.97 3.30 -14.36
C PRO A 68 -3.59 2.71 -15.71
N PRO A 69 -2.96 1.55 -15.74
CA PRO A 69 -2.46 0.73 -14.65
C PRO A 69 -0.96 0.93 -14.38
N LYS A 70 -0.44 2.14 -14.57
CA LYS A 70 1.00 2.43 -14.59
C LYS A 70 1.53 3.08 -13.33
N LYS A 71 0.78 4.02 -12.75
CA LYS A 71 1.30 4.84 -11.65
C LYS A 71 0.19 5.34 -10.74
N LEU A 72 0.46 5.33 -9.43
CA LEU A 72 -0.40 5.91 -8.41
C LEU A 72 0.48 6.62 -7.38
N VAL A 73 0.15 7.86 -7.05
CA VAL A 73 0.82 8.61 -6.00
C VAL A 73 -0.20 9.06 -4.97
N LEU A 74 0.03 8.72 -3.72
CA LEU A 74 -0.82 9.09 -2.59
C LEU A 74 -0.07 9.96 -1.60
N ALA A 75 -0.74 10.99 -1.07
CA ALA A 75 -0.36 11.56 0.21
C ALA A 75 -0.92 10.61 1.28
N TRP A 76 -0.13 10.28 2.29
CA TRP A 76 -0.45 9.21 3.24
C TRP A 76 -0.03 9.62 4.63
N ARG A 77 -0.96 9.61 5.58
CA ARG A 77 -0.68 9.86 6.99
C ARG A 77 -1.24 8.72 7.82
N ASN A 78 -0.45 8.22 8.77
CA ASN A 78 -0.94 7.23 9.72
C ASN A 78 -1.95 7.91 10.67
N GLU A 79 -3.12 7.28 10.85
CA GLU A 79 -4.17 7.79 11.75
C GLU A 79 -4.33 6.93 13.00
N PHE A 80 -3.68 5.77 13.03
CA PHE A 80 -3.87 4.76 14.05
C PHE A 80 -2.95 4.93 15.28
N MET A 81 -1.70 5.31 15.02
CA MET A 81 -0.68 5.47 16.07
C MET A 81 -0.37 6.96 16.22
N PRO A 82 -0.65 7.57 17.40
CA PRO A 82 -0.47 9.01 17.57
C PRO A 82 0.93 9.53 17.22
N GLU A 83 1.96 8.77 17.58
CA GLU A 83 3.35 9.15 17.29
C GLU A 83 3.67 9.14 15.80
N LEU A 84 3.06 8.23 15.04
CA LEU A 84 3.24 8.16 13.60
C LEU A 84 2.41 9.23 12.90
N LYS A 85 1.20 9.48 13.40
CA LYS A 85 0.35 10.55 12.90
C LYS A 85 1.01 11.91 13.05
N ALA A 86 1.72 12.13 14.16
CA ALA A 86 2.41 13.38 14.45
C ALA A 86 3.53 13.68 13.44
N GLU A 87 4.05 12.67 12.74
CA GLU A 87 5.06 12.89 11.70
C GLU A 87 4.50 13.56 10.45
N GLY A 88 3.19 13.55 10.27
CA GLY A 88 2.53 14.22 9.15
C GLY A 88 2.39 13.34 7.91
N GLU A 89 2.17 14.00 6.78
CA GLU A 89 1.97 13.31 5.50
C GLU A 89 3.27 12.80 4.90
N SER A 90 3.21 11.58 4.40
CA SER A 90 4.23 10.97 3.56
C SER A 90 3.75 10.91 2.12
N ARG A 91 4.61 10.48 1.22
CA ARG A 91 4.29 10.28 -0.19
C ARG A 91 4.57 8.83 -0.56
N MET A 92 3.55 8.12 -1.05
CA MET A 92 3.67 6.74 -1.51
C MET A 92 3.45 6.69 -3.01
N THR A 93 4.34 6.01 -3.72
CA THR A 93 4.26 5.87 -5.18
C THR A 93 4.29 4.40 -5.56
N TYR A 94 3.30 3.97 -6.35
CA TYR A 94 3.35 2.71 -7.09
C TYR A 94 3.73 3.00 -8.53
N GLU A 95 4.66 2.21 -9.06
CA GLU A 95 5.00 2.21 -10.48
C GLU A 95 4.97 0.77 -10.99
N LEU A 96 4.16 0.53 -12.02
CA LEU A 96 3.97 -0.79 -12.63
C LEU A 96 4.50 -0.77 -14.06
N GLU A 97 5.45 -1.67 -14.35
CA GLU A 97 6.08 -1.77 -15.66
C GLU A 97 6.00 -3.21 -16.17
N PRO A 98 5.40 -3.44 -17.35
CA PRO A 98 5.37 -4.81 -17.91
C PRO A 98 6.78 -5.25 -18.32
N VAL A 99 7.15 -6.47 -17.92
CA VAL A 99 8.44 -7.05 -18.24
C VAL A 99 8.21 -8.53 -18.62
N GLY A 100 8.16 -8.82 -19.93
CA GLY A 100 7.86 -10.17 -20.39
C GLY A 100 6.48 -10.62 -19.91
N THR A 101 6.44 -11.75 -19.19
CA THR A 101 5.20 -12.31 -18.62
C THR A 101 4.93 -11.82 -17.21
N SER A 102 5.73 -10.86 -16.73
CA SER A 102 5.63 -10.33 -15.37
C SER A 102 5.39 -8.82 -15.40
N VAL A 103 5.08 -8.28 -14.24
CA VAL A 103 5.03 -6.84 -14.00
C VAL A 103 6.05 -6.51 -12.92
N LYS A 104 6.90 -5.54 -13.19
CA LYS A 104 7.79 -4.98 -12.19
C LYS A 104 7.01 -3.95 -11.40
N LEU A 105 6.84 -4.19 -10.10
CA LEU A 105 6.21 -3.25 -9.19
C LEU A 105 7.28 -2.59 -8.33
N THR A 106 7.32 -1.27 -8.36
CA THR A 106 8.18 -0.48 -7.48
C THR A 106 7.28 0.30 -6.53
N VAL A 107 7.52 0.16 -5.22
CA VAL A 107 6.89 0.97 -4.19
C VAL A 107 7.94 1.88 -3.60
N THR A 108 7.66 3.19 -3.62
CA THR A 108 8.51 4.19 -2.97
C THR A 108 7.65 4.89 -1.90
N HIS A 109 8.11 4.87 -0.65
CA HIS A 109 7.42 5.52 0.45
C HIS A 109 8.41 6.44 1.15
N GLU A 110 8.13 7.74 1.16
CA GLU A 110 9.07 8.75 1.63
C GLU A 110 8.38 9.84 2.43
N ILE A 111 9.14 10.43 3.35
CA ILE A 111 8.67 11.53 4.18
C ILE A 111 9.84 12.49 4.43
N GLU A 112 9.55 13.79 4.51
CA GLU A 112 10.56 14.81 4.80
C GLU A 112 10.83 14.86 6.31
N LYS A 113 11.39 13.77 6.84
CA LYS A 113 11.77 13.65 8.25
C LYS A 113 12.88 12.62 8.38
N GLU A 114 14.02 13.03 8.94
CA GLU A 114 15.11 12.11 9.21
C GLU A 114 14.75 11.15 10.34
N GLY A 115 15.14 9.88 10.20
CA GLY A 115 14.88 8.88 11.23
C GLY A 115 13.40 8.59 11.46
N SER A 116 12.58 8.66 10.41
CA SER A 116 11.14 8.47 10.52
C SER A 116 10.76 7.09 11.08
N LYS A 117 9.99 7.08 12.15
CA LYS A 117 9.43 5.85 12.72
C LYS A 117 8.33 5.30 11.82
N PHE A 118 7.60 6.19 11.13
CA PHE A 118 6.56 5.77 10.18
C PHE A 118 7.19 4.99 9.01
N ILE A 119 8.25 5.50 8.41
CA ILE A 119 8.93 4.77 7.31
C ILE A 119 9.51 3.45 7.83
N GLY A 120 10.04 3.42 9.05
CA GLY A 120 10.48 2.18 9.66
C GLY A 120 9.34 1.16 9.80
N ALA A 121 8.16 1.62 10.19
CA ALA A 121 6.98 0.76 10.33
C ALA A 121 6.52 0.20 8.97
N VAL A 122 6.39 1.05 7.95
CA VAL A 122 5.94 0.60 6.61
C VAL A 122 6.98 -0.29 5.93
N SER A 123 8.27 -0.10 6.23
CA SER A 123 9.33 -0.94 5.67
C SER A 123 9.22 -2.40 6.12
N ASN A 124 8.57 -2.66 7.24
CA ASN A 124 8.26 -4.00 7.71
C ASN A 124 6.94 -4.53 7.13
N GLY A 125 5.99 -3.64 6.86
CA GLY A 125 4.67 -4.02 6.34
C GLY A 125 4.64 -4.27 4.84
N TRP A 126 5.27 -3.43 4.04
CA TRP A 126 5.24 -3.55 2.58
C TRP A 126 5.68 -4.91 2.05
N PRO A 127 6.81 -5.50 2.51
CA PRO A 127 7.22 -6.82 2.00
C PRO A 127 6.18 -7.91 2.25
N HIS A 128 5.53 -7.91 3.41
CA HIS A 128 4.47 -8.88 3.72
C HIS A 128 3.26 -8.71 2.82
N ILE A 129 2.77 -7.48 2.70
CA ILE A 129 1.60 -7.16 1.88
C ILE A 129 1.85 -7.53 0.42
N LEU A 130 2.97 -7.11 -0.14
CA LEU A 130 3.27 -7.34 -1.55
C LEU A 130 3.59 -8.80 -1.84
N SER A 131 4.22 -9.51 -0.90
CA SER A 131 4.44 -10.96 -1.03
C SER A 131 3.10 -11.70 -1.05
N SER A 132 2.13 -11.25 -0.24
CA SER A 132 0.80 -11.84 -0.22
C SER A 132 0.03 -11.57 -1.52
N ILE A 133 0.10 -10.35 -2.05
CA ILE A 133 -0.50 -9.99 -3.34
C ILE A 133 0.12 -10.84 -4.47
N LYS A 134 1.44 -10.98 -4.47
CA LYS A 134 2.14 -11.83 -5.42
C LYS A 134 1.66 -13.27 -5.34
N SER A 135 1.58 -13.82 -4.13
CA SER A 135 1.09 -15.17 -3.92
C SER A 135 -0.34 -15.32 -4.44
N LEU A 136 -1.23 -14.40 -4.10
CA LEU A 136 -2.63 -14.44 -4.54
C LEU A 136 -2.73 -14.44 -6.06
N LEU A 137 -1.99 -13.57 -6.75
CA LEU A 137 -2.06 -13.46 -8.21
C LEU A 137 -1.41 -14.63 -8.94
N GLU A 138 -0.36 -15.22 -8.36
CA GLU A 138 0.36 -16.33 -9.01
C GLU A 138 -0.19 -17.70 -8.65
N THR A 139 -0.79 -17.86 -7.48
CA THR A 139 -1.24 -19.18 -7.00
C THR A 139 -2.74 -19.25 -6.69
N GLY A 140 -3.42 -18.11 -6.57
CA GLY A 140 -4.82 -18.06 -6.16
C GLY A 140 -5.02 -17.94 -4.65
N GLU A 141 -3.94 -17.94 -3.85
CA GLU A 141 -4.01 -17.87 -2.39
C GLU A 141 -3.10 -16.78 -1.83
N SER A 142 -3.64 -15.97 -0.90
CA SER A 142 -2.86 -15.02 -0.14
C SER A 142 -2.05 -15.75 0.94
N LEU A 143 -1.10 -15.05 1.56
CA LEU A 143 -0.38 -15.59 2.71
C LEU A 143 -1.31 -15.58 3.94
N ALA A 144 -1.35 -16.70 4.67
CA ALA A 144 -2.26 -16.85 5.81
C ALA A 144 -2.11 -15.74 6.85
N GLU A 145 -0.89 -15.32 7.13
CA GLU A 145 -0.57 -14.31 8.15
C GLU A 145 -1.04 -12.90 7.79
N THR A 146 -1.47 -12.65 6.55
CA THR A 146 -1.97 -11.32 6.12
C THR A 146 -3.49 -11.28 5.99
N ARG A 147 -4.21 -12.35 6.34
CA ARG A 147 -5.66 -12.43 6.09
C ARG A 147 -6.51 -11.75 7.14
N GLU A 148 -6.00 -11.59 8.34
CA GLU A 148 -6.78 -11.07 9.47
C GLU A 148 -6.04 -9.97 10.21
N TRP A 149 -6.80 -9.02 10.77
CA TRP A 149 -6.26 -7.98 11.65
C TRP A 149 -5.77 -8.64 12.94
N PRO A 150 -4.57 -8.26 13.43
CA PRO A 150 -4.05 -8.83 14.68
C PRO A 150 -4.99 -8.59 15.85
N LYS A 151 -5.20 -9.63 16.67
CA LYS A 151 -6.04 -9.54 17.86
C LYS A 151 -5.41 -8.59 18.87
N GLY A 152 -6.24 -7.76 19.49
CA GLY A 152 -5.80 -6.82 20.51
C GLY A 152 -5.24 -5.49 19.97
N LYS A 153 -5.42 -5.21 18.68
CA LYS A 153 -4.95 -3.96 18.08
C LYS A 153 -6.05 -3.13 17.45
#